data_e9f4e12f12466df35b5dd631477ee704
#
_entry.id   e9f4e12f12466df35b5dd631477ee704
#
_cell.length_a   1.000
_cell.length_b   1.000
_cell.length_c   1.000
_cell.angle_alpha   90.00
_cell.angle_beta   90.00
_cell.angle_gamma   90.00
#
_symmetry.space_group_name_H-M   'P 1'
#
loop_
_entity.id
_entity.type
_entity.pdbx_description
1 polymer ?
#
loop_
_entity_poly.entity_id
_entity_poly.type
_entity_poly.pdbx_seq_one_letter_code
_entity_poly.pdbx_strand_id
1 'polypeptide(L)'
;KELEKLANDNEEKYLRLYAEFENYKRRIQKENQINATYKAQGVLTDILPSIDNIERALQIEGDDESFKSLQKGVQMVHESLLRALKDNGLEEILAEGKEFDPNLHQAVVQDDNPDFKSGEVTQELQKGYKLKDRVLRPSMVKVNQ
;
A
#
# COMPACT_ATOMS: atom_id res chain seq x y z
N LYS A 1 -25.13 33.98 47.20
CA LYS A 1 -25.20 32.51 47.11
C LYS A 1 -25.60 32.05 45.71
N GLU A 2 -26.61 32.65 45.09
CA GLU A 2 -27.05 32.29 43.73
C GLU A 2 -26.00 32.64 42.67
N LEU A 3 -25.33 33.78 42.84
CA LEU A 3 -24.26 34.21 41.93
C LEU A 3 -23.04 33.30 42.02
N GLU A 4 -22.69 32.85 43.21
CA GLU A 4 -21.59 31.92 43.42
C GLU A 4 -21.88 30.57 42.77
N LYS A 5 -23.12 30.08 42.93
CA LYS A 5 -23.56 28.82 42.30
C LYS A 5 -23.52 28.94 40.79
N LEU A 6 -24.01 30.04 40.22
CA LEU A 6 -23.99 30.30 38.79
C LEU A 6 -22.55 30.36 38.26
N ALA A 7 -21.66 31.04 39.00
CA ALA A 7 -20.26 31.12 38.63
C ALA A 7 -19.59 29.75 38.62
N ASN A 8 -19.87 28.93 39.62
CA ASN A 8 -19.33 27.55 39.70
C ASN A 8 -19.88 26.67 38.58
N ASP A 9 -21.17 26.76 38.29
CA ASP A 9 -21.80 26.01 37.22
C ASP A 9 -21.21 26.41 35.85
N ASN A 10 -20.98 27.69 35.60
CA ASN A 10 -20.38 28.19 34.38
C ASN A 10 -18.93 27.79 34.28
N GLU A 11 -18.19 27.76 35.36
CA GLU A 11 -16.81 27.28 35.40
C GLU A 11 -16.73 25.80 35.02
N GLU A 12 -17.62 24.97 35.58
CA GLU A 12 -17.71 23.55 35.25
C GLU A 12 -18.04 23.33 33.78
N LYS A 13 -18.99 24.08 33.24
CA LYS A 13 -19.36 24.04 31.84
C LYS A 13 -18.19 24.44 30.94
N TYR A 14 -17.48 25.49 31.33
CA TYR A 14 -16.30 25.95 30.59
C TYR A 14 -15.21 24.87 30.56
N LEU A 15 -14.89 24.27 31.70
CA LEU A 15 -13.88 23.23 31.79
C LEU A 15 -14.25 22.00 30.97
N ARG A 16 -15.51 21.62 31.01
CA ARG A 16 -16.01 20.51 30.19
C ARG A 16 -15.92 20.80 28.70
N LEU A 17 -16.37 21.98 28.31
CA LEU A 17 -16.30 22.41 26.89
C LEU A 17 -14.87 22.52 26.42
N TYR A 18 -13.98 23.04 27.25
CA TYR A 18 -12.54 23.10 26.94
C TYR A 18 -11.95 21.70 26.73
N ALA A 19 -12.29 20.76 27.62
CA ALA A 19 -11.84 19.38 27.48
C ALA A 19 -12.36 18.73 26.22
N GLU A 20 -13.63 18.93 25.88
CA GLU A 20 -14.24 18.43 24.64
C GLU A 20 -13.58 19.04 23.42
N PHE A 21 -13.28 20.33 23.45
CA PHE A 21 -12.58 21.03 22.36
C PHE A 21 -11.18 20.49 22.15
N GLU A 22 -10.42 20.27 23.22
CA GLU A 22 -9.08 19.70 23.14
C GLU A 22 -9.10 18.26 22.59
N ASN A 23 -10.09 17.46 22.99
CA ASN A 23 -10.27 16.11 22.46
C ASN A 23 -10.65 16.13 20.97
N TYR A 24 -11.55 17.03 20.58
CA TYR A 24 -11.94 17.23 19.19
C TYR A 24 -10.75 17.64 18.33
N LYS A 25 -9.96 18.59 18.82
CA LYS A 25 -8.77 19.10 18.15
C LYS A 25 -7.75 17.98 17.89
N ARG A 26 -7.49 17.15 18.91
CA ARG A 26 -6.59 15.99 18.76
C ARG A 26 -7.12 14.98 17.76
N ARG A 27 -8.41 14.70 17.78
CA ARG A 27 -9.05 13.79 16.84
C ARG A 27 -8.92 14.30 15.41
N ILE A 28 -9.20 15.57 15.16
CA ILE A 28 -9.11 16.18 13.83
C ILE A 28 -7.65 16.18 13.34
N GLN A 29 -6.70 16.51 14.20
CA GLN A 29 -5.28 16.45 13.84
C GLN A 29 -4.86 15.03 13.42
N LYS A 30 -5.32 14.03 14.16
CA LYS A 30 -5.04 12.63 13.86
C LYS A 30 -5.68 12.20 12.54
N GLU A 31 -6.95 12.56 12.32
CA GLU A 31 -7.66 12.27 11.06
C GLU A 31 -6.97 12.95 9.87
N ASN A 32 -6.59 14.21 10.01
CA ASN A 32 -5.87 14.94 8.96
C ASN A 32 -4.52 14.31 8.65
N GLN A 33 -3.81 13.84 9.65
CA GLN A 33 -2.54 13.16 9.46
C GLN A 33 -2.72 11.84 8.72
N ILE A 34 -3.75 11.06 9.06
CA ILE A 34 -4.09 9.82 8.37
C ILE A 34 -4.48 10.11 6.93
N ASN A 35 -5.34 11.12 6.71
CA ASN A 35 -5.76 11.50 5.36
C ASN A 35 -4.60 11.97 4.51
N ALA A 36 -3.69 12.77 5.08
CA ALA A 36 -2.49 13.21 4.37
C ALA A 36 -1.57 12.04 4.00
N THR A 37 -1.45 11.06 4.90
CA THR A 37 -0.63 9.86 4.67
C THR A 37 -1.17 9.00 3.54
N TYR A 38 -2.51 8.84 3.46
CA TYR A 38 -3.15 7.94 2.50
C TYR A 38 -3.89 8.65 1.37
N LYS A 39 -3.61 9.94 1.18
CA LYS A 39 -4.26 10.79 0.16
C LYS A 39 -4.16 10.20 -1.26
N ALA A 40 -3.03 9.60 -1.57
CA ALA A 40 -2.75 9.09 -2.91
C ALA A 40 -3.23 7.63 -3.11
N GLN A 41 -3.85 7.01 -2.10
CA GLN A 41 -4.19 5.58 -2.17
C GLN A 41 -5.01 5.22 -3.41
N GLY A 42 -6.06 5.99 -3.72
CA GLY A 42 -6.92 5.73 -4.87
C GLY A 42 -6.17 5.80 -6.19
N VAL A 43 -5.39 6.85 -6.38
CA VAL A 43 -4.59 7.04 -7.60
C VAL A 43 -3.55 5.93 -7.74
N LEU A 44 -2.84 5.62 -6.67
CA LEU A 44 -1.82 4.57 -6.69
C LEU A 44 -2.43 3.21 -7.04
N THR A 45 -3.57 2.89 -6.45
CA THR A 45 -4.29 1.63 -6.73
C THR A 45 -4.72 1.56 -8.19
N ASP A 46 -5.23 2.65 -8.74
CA ASP A 46 -5.71 2.71 -10.12
C ASP A 46 -4.58 2.62 -11.15
N ILE A 47 -3.36 2.97 -10.77
CA ILE A 47 -2.18 2.88 -11.65
C ILE A 47 -1.62 1.45 -11.70
N LEU A 48 -1.84 0.63 -10.68
CA LEU A 48 -1.24 -0.71 -10.60
C LEU A 48 -1.51 -1.60 -11.82
N PRO A 49 -2.72 -1.63 -12.42
CA PRO A 49 -2.94 -2.41 -13.64
C PRO A 49 -2.07 -1.96 -14.80
N SER A 50 -1.78 -0.66 -14.90
CA SER A 50 -0.89 -0.13 -15.95
C SER A 50 0.53 -0.63 -15.77
N ILE A 51 1.01 -0.70 -14.55
CA ILE A 51 2.33 -1.26 -14.23
C ILE A 51 2.38 -2.74 -14.60
N ASP A 52 1.33 -3.49 -14.30
CA ASP A 52 1.24 -4.91 -14.66
C ASP A 52 1.31 -5.10 -16.18
N ASN A 53 0.63 -4.24 -16.93
CA ASN A 53 0.65 -4.29 -18.40
C ASN A 53 2.04 -3.98 -18.94
N ILE A 54 2.74 -3.01 -18.37
CA ILE A 54 4.11 -2.68 -18.73
C ILE A 54 5.04 -3.86 -18.46
N GLU A 55 4.93 -4.46 -17.28
CA GLU A 55 5.74 -5.63 -16.90
C GLU A 55 5.49 -6.81 -17.83
N ARG A 56 4.25 -7.03 -18.23
CA ARG A 56 3.88 -8.07 -19.19
C ARG A 56 4.48 -7.79 -20.55
N ALA A 57 4.46 -6.54 -21.01
CA ALA A 57 5.08 -6.14 -22.27
C ALA A 57 6.59 -6.34 -22.25
N LEU A 58 7.25 -6.16 -21.10
CA LEU A 58 8.69 -6.37 -20.97
C LEU A 58 9.10 -7.84 -21.02
N GLN A 59 8.17 -8.77 -20.83
CA GLN A 59 8.42 -10.20 -20.91
C GLN A 59 8.39 -10.73 -22.34
N ILE A 60 7.92 -9.95 -23.29
CA ILE A 60 7.88 -10.33 -24.71
C ILE A 60 9.32 -10.40 -25.23
N GLU A 61 9.65 -11.52 -25.85
CA GLU A 61 10.99 -11.75 -26.41
C GLU A 61 11.03 -11.38 -27.90
N GLY A 62 12.17 -10.89 -28.34
CA GLY A 62 12.40 -10.59 -29.75
C GLY A 62 13.85 -10.20 -29.96
N ASP A 63 14.37 -10.46 -31.19
CA ASP A 63 15.77 -10.24 -31.57
C ASP A 63 15.98 -9.03 -32.47
N ASP A 64 14.92 -8.44 -33.03
CA ASP A 64 15.01 -7.27 -33.89
C ASP A 64 15.54 -6.07 -33.10
N GLU A 65 16.46 -5.31 -33.72
CA GLU A 65 17.04 -4.12 -33.09
C GLU A 65 15.99 -3.07 -32.79
N SER A 66 15.00 -2.89 -33.66
CA SER A 66 13.88 -1.96 -33.42
C SER A 66 13.08 -2.39 -32.23
N PHE A 67 12.82 -3.68 -32.07
CA PHE A 67 12.12 -4.24 -30.92
C PHE A 67 12.90 -4.02 -29.64
N LYS A 68 14.21 -4.31 -29.66
CA LYS A 68 15.07 -4.12 -28.46
C LYS A 68 15.15 -2.67 -28.04
N SER A 69 15.21 -1.75 -29.01
CA SER A 69 15.23 -0.32 -28.74
C SER A 69 13.92 0.14 -28.09
N LEU A 70 12.78 -0.32 -28.61
CA LEU A 70 11.46 -0.04 -28.05
C LEU A 70 11.32 -0.62 -26.64
N GLN A 71 11.77 -1.86 -26.45
CA GLN A 71 11.73 -2.53 -25.16
C GLN A 71 12.55 -1.79 -24.12
N LYS A 72 13.74 -1.30 -24.49
CA LYS A 72 14.58 -0.49 -23.61
C LYS A 72 13.86 0.80 -23.21
N GLY A 73 13.20 1.45 -24.16
CA GLY A 73 12.41 2.65 -23.88
C GLY A 73 11.27 2.40 -22.88
N VAL A 74 10.55 1.30 -23.07
CA VAL A 74 9.48 0.86 -22.18
C VAL A 74 10.03 0.56 -20.77
N GLN A 75 11.19 -0.10 -20.72
CA GLN A 75 11.84 -0.38 -19.43
C GLN A 75 12.20 0.90 -18.68
N MET A 76 12.68 1.91 -19.38
CA MET A 76 12.99 3.22 -18.79
C MET A 76 11.73 3.88 -18.25
N VAL A 77 10.62 3.80 -18.97
CA VAL A 77 9.31 4.31 -18.49
C VAL A 77 8.88 3.58 -17.24
N HIS A 78 9.02 2.26 -17.22
CA HIS A 78 8.68 1.44 -16.06
C HIS A 78 9.49 1.83 -14.82
N GLU A 79 10.80 1.97 -14.98
CA GLU A 79 11.69 2.35 -13.86
C GLU A 79 11.38 3.75 -13.34
N SER A 80 11.15 4.68 -14.25
CA SER A 80 10.81 6.07 -13.90
C SER A 80 9.47 6.14 -13.16
N LEU A 81 8.47 5.40 -13.64
CA LEU A 81 7.13 5.36 -13.03
C LEU A 81 7.18 4.74 -11.64
N LEU A 82 7.87 3.60 -11.49
CA LEU A 82 8.03 2.96 -10.19
C LEU A 82 8.76 3.85 -9.18
N ARG A 83 9.79 4.55 -9.64
CA ARG A 83 10.53 5.48 -8.79
C ARG A 83 9.62 6.59 -8.27
N ALA A 84 8.82 7.17 -9.16
CA ALA A 84 7.86 8.21 -8.78
C ALA A 84 6.84 7.70 -7.78
N LEU A 85 6.33 6.50 -7.98
CA LEU A 85 5.38 5.87 -7.07
C LEU A 85 5.99 5.56 -5.71
N LYS A 86 7.22 5.07 -5.68
CA LYS A 86 7.95 4.80 -4.43
C LYS A 86 8.24 6.09 -3.67
N ASP A 87 8.57 7.16 -4.38
CA ASP A 87 8.78 8.47 -3.77
C ASP A 87 7.50 9.00 -3.11
N ASN A 88 6.35 8.55 -3.56
CA ASN A 88 5.04 8.88 -2.98
C ASN A 88 4.54 7.84 -1.98
N GLY A 89 5.39 6.94 -1.55
CA GLY A 89 5.10 6.01 -0.45
C GLY A 89 4.71 4.60 -0.86
N LEU A 90 4.66 4.30 -2.15
CA LEU A 90 4.35 2.94 -2.61
C LEU A 90 5.49 1.99 -2.25
N GLU A 91 5.14 0.84 -1.67
CA GLU A 91 6.09 -0.22 -1.36
C GLU A 91 5.63 -1.51 -2.01
N GLU A 92 6.58 -2.23 -2.60
CA GLU A 92 6.32 -3.56 -3.16
C GLU A 92 6.32 -4.60 -2.04
N ILE A 93 5.37 -5.53 -2.08
CA ILE A 93 5.33 -6.65 -1.16
C ILE A 93 6.28 -7.72 -1.69
N LEU A 94 7.30 -8.05 -0.91
CA LEU A 94 8.26 -9.10 -1.26
C LEU A 94 7.67 -10.44 -0.86
N ALA A 95 7.39 -11.29 -1.84
CA ALA A 95 6.69 -12.55 -1.63
C ALA A 95 7.55 -13.78 -1.89
N GLU A 96 8.31 -13.77 -2.98
CA GLU A 96 9.04 -14.96 -3.44
C GLU A 96 10.09 -15.42 -2.43
N GLY A 97 10.07 -16.73 -2.12
CA GLY A 97 11.00 -17.32 -1.17
C GLY A 97 10.65 -17.07 0.30
N LYS A 98 9.55 -16.38 0.56
CA LYS A 98 9.09 -16.10 1.92
C LYS A 98 7.94 -17.02 2.32
N GLU A 99 7.71 -17.13 3.61
CA GLU A 99 6.57 -17.84 4.15
C GLU A 99 5.28 -17.12 3.73
N PHE A 100 4.27 -17.90 3.35
CA PHE A 100 2.96 -17.36 2.97
C PHE A 100 2.33 -16.61 4.15
N ASP A 101 1.93 -15.37 3.90
CA ASP A 101 1.24 -14.51 4.85
C ASP A 101 -0.12 -14.10 4.26
N PRO A 102 -1.25 -14.55 4.87
CA PRO A 102 -2.58 -14.23 4.35
C PRO A 102 -2.90 -12.74 4.30
N ASN A 103 -2.20 -11.91 5.07
CA ASN A 103 -2.40 -10.46 5.09
C ASN A 103 -1.76 -9.77 3.90
N LEU A 104 -0.71 -10.37 3.34
CA LEU A 104 0.10 -9.77 2.26
C LEU A 104 -0.02 -10.53 0.95
N HIS A 105 -0.38 -11.79 0.98
CA HIS A 105 -0.38 -12.68 -0.16
C HIS A 105 -1.74 -13.31 -0.39
N GLN A 106 -2.05 -13.60 -1.65
CA GLN A 106 -3.21 -14.37 -2.06
C GLN A 106 -2.72 -15.63 -2.78
N ALA A 107 -2.96 -16.79 -2.20
CA ALA A 107 -2.62 -18.07 -2.80
C ALA A 107 -3.63 -18.41 -3.88
N VAL A 108 -3.19 -18.50 -5.13
CA VAL A 108 -4.06 -18.82 -6.27
C VAL A 108 -3.76 -20.19 -6.85
N VAL A 109 -2.54 -20.70 -6.65
CA VAL A 109 -2.09 -22.01 -7.16
C VAL A 109 -1.24 -22.69 -6.10
N GLN A 110 -1.39 -24.00 -5.96
CA GLN A 110 -0.47 -24.82 -5.17
C GLN A 110 0.68 -25.28 -6.05
N ASP A 111 1.86 -25.39 -5.47
CA ASP A 111 3.05 -25.88 -6.13
C ASP A 111 3.63 -27.06 -5.34
N ASP A 112 4.43 -27.87 -6.00
CA ASP A 112 5.16 -28.97 -5.40
C ASP A 112 6.62 -28.90 -5.86
N ASN A 113 7.35 -27.97 -5.25
CA ASN A 113 8.73 -27.71 -5.60
C ASN A 113 9.65 -28.17 -4.45
N PRO A 114 10.53 -29.13 -4.67
CA PRO A 114 11.41 -29.64 -3.62
C PRO A 114 12.43 -28.63 -3.12
N ASP A 115 12.68 -27.56 -3.88
CA ASP A 115 13.62 -26.52 -3.47
C ASP A 115 13.06 -25.57 -2.41
N PHE A 116 11.78 -25.65 -2.13
CA PHE A 116 11.09 -24.80 -1.17
C PHE A 116 10.49 -25.63 -0.06
N LYS A 117 10.36 -25.02 1.12
CA LYS A 117 9.69 -25.63 2.26
C LYS A 117 8.17 -25.53 2.10
N SER A 118 7.47 -26.41 2.82
CA SER A 118 6.00 -26.35 2.88
C SER A 118 5.56 -24.99 3.42
N GLY A 119 4.60 -24.37 2.72
CA GLY A 119 4.07 -23.07 3.09
C GLY A 119 4.86 -21.87 2.58
N GLU A 120 5.97 -22.10 1.87
CA GLU A 120 6.72 -21.00 1.25
C GLU A 120 6.13 -20.61 -0.12
N VAL A 121 6.27 -19.35 -0.46
CA VAL A 121 5.90 -18.83 -1.79
C VAL A 121 6.95 -19.25 -2.81
N THR A 122 6.55 -20.01 -3.80
CA THR A 122 7.46 -20.51 -4.84
C THR A 122 7.57 -19.56 -6.02
N GLN A 123 6.51 -18.83 -6.32
CA GLN A 123 6.48 -17.90 -7.42
C GLN A 123 5.46 -16.80 -7.16
N GLU A 124 5.81 -15.58 -7.53
CA GLU A 124 4.90 -14.45 -7.53
C GLU A 124 4.31 -14.30 -8.94
N LEU A 125 2.99 -14.41 -9.05
CA LEU A 125 2.27 -14.32 -10.33
C LEU A 125 1.87 -12.89 -10.67
N GLN A 126 1.53 -12.10 -9.65
CA GLN A 126 1.21 -10.70 -9.77
C GLN A 126 1.74 -9.97 -8.54
N LYS A 127 2.43 -8.88 -8.76
CA LYS A 127 3.03 -8.11 -7.67
C LYS A 127 1.97 -7.46 -6.80
N GLY A 128 2.17 -7.53 -5.48
CA GLY A 128 1.38 -6.82 -4.51
C GLY A 128 2.07 -5.55 -4.06
N TYR A 129 1.28 -4.60 -3.64
CA TYR A 129 1.78 -3.29 -3.22
C TYR A 129 1.05 -2.82 -1.98
N LYS A 130 1.76 -2.05 -1.19
CA LYS A 130 1.20 -1.41 -0.01
C LYS A 130 1.61 0.06 0.04
N LEU A 131 0.78 0.85 0.71
CA LEU A 131 1.06 2.24 1.03
C LEU A 131 1.18 2.33 2.55
N LYS A 132 2.42 2.39 3.04
CA LYS A 132 2.74 2.29 4.47
C LYS A 132 2.12 1.03 5.08
N ASP A 133 1.14 1.15 5.96
CA ASP A 133 0.51 0.02 6.64
C ASP A 133 -0.68 -0.57 5.89
N ARG A 134 -1.11 0.06 4.78
CA ARG A 134 -2.27 -0.39 4.01
C ARG A 134 -1.84 -1.19 2.80
N VAL A 135 -2.35 -2.40 2.69
CA VAL A 135 -2.19 -3.22 1.51
C VAL A 135 -3.16 -2.71 0.44
N LEU A 136 -2.63 -2.23 -0.68
CA LEU A 136 -3.45 -1.78 -1.80
C LEU A 136 -3.99 -2.96 -2.59
N ARG A 137 -3.14 -3.95 -2.80
CA ARG A 137 -3.53 -5.26 -3.31
C ARG A 137 -2.51 -6.30 -2.85
N PRO A 138 -2.93 -7.51 -2.53
CA PRO A 138 -2.01 -8.57 -2.14
C PRO A 138 -1.25 -9.11 -3.36
N SER A 139 -0.08 -9.72 -3.11
CA SER A 139 0.64 -10.47 -4.13
C SER A 139 -0.11 -11.76 -4.44
N MET A 140 -0.34 -12.03 -5.72
CA MET A 140 -0.89 -13.30 -6.17
C MET A 140 0.27 -14.28 -6.33
N VAL A 141 0.22 -15.40 -5.61
CA VAL A 141 1.38 -16.28 -5.45
C VAL A 141 1.01 -17.75 -5.62
N LYS A 142 2.03 -18.54 -5.94
CA LYS A 142 2.02 -19.98 -5.78
C LYS A 142 2.61 -20.35 -4.44
N VAL A 143 1.96 -21.22 -3.71
CA VAL A 143 2.41 -21.68 -2.40
C VAL A 143 2.77 -23.16 -2.47
N ASN A 144 3.90 -23.52 -1.89
CA ASN A 144 4.38 -24.89 -1.85
C ASN A 144 3.57 -25.72 -0.84
N GLN A 145 3.26 -26.93 -1.23
CA GLN A 145 2.58 -27.86 -0.34
C GLN A 145 3.40 -28.27 0.87
#